data_8450780aea554b086c5d50926726894d
#
_entry.id   8450780aea554b086c5d50926726894d
#
_cell.length_a   1.000
_cell.length_b   1.000
_cell.length_c   1.000
_cell.angle_alpha   90.00
_cell.angle_beta   90.00
_cell.angle_gamma   90.00
#
_symmetry.space_group_name_H-M   'P 1'
#
loop_
_entity.id
_entity.type
_entity.pdbx_description
1 polymer ?
#
loop_
_entity_poly.entity_id
_entity_poly.type
_entity_poly.pdbx_seq_one_letter_code
_entity_poly.pdbx_strand_id
1 'polypeptide(L)'
;MLVALLWFVCFFNYADRQAIFSVFPLLKAEMGLTDIQLGIVGAAFMWVYAAIGPIAGMVGDRVQRKTLIVGGLIFWSLITICTALSTNYLQLVLFRALEGFGEAFYFPASMSMISAYHTSETRSRAMSAHQSSVYAGTIAGGTFAGVLGQHYGWRSGFYVFGGLGVLLGLVLLAVLKEPAREVVAERGKSSIRGLFDNPMVAVLIAVFAGANFVAMIFLTWLPTFLFTKFHMSLSLSGFSSTAYLQVASVLGVLTGGVLADKLSRKYKGGRMMTQAIGLFCGVPFIFLTGWTLSVPVLILAMAGFGYFKGLYDANIFASLHDVVRPEHRATAVGVMNSIGYLGGGIAPVAIAAAAGRYGMSASISANSLVYLGVAVLMVLGTRRYMGGKIVVP
;
A
#
# COMPACT_ATOMS: atom_id res chain seq x y z
N MET A 1 -7.87 23.89 3.59
CA MET A 1 -7.03 24.09 2.39
C MET A 1 -5.81 23.16 2.36
N LEU A 2 -4.91 23.17 3.37
CA LEU A 2 -3.71 22.30 3.40
C LEU A 2 -4.02 20.84 3.14
N VAL A 3 -4.94 20.23 3.89
CA VAL A 3 -5.30 18.81 3.77
C VAL A 3 -5.79 18.48 2.36
N ALA A 4 -6.56 19.37 1.72
CA ALA A 4 -7.01 19.16 0.35
C ALA A 4 -5.83 19.17 -0.65
N LEU A 5 -4.87 20.07 -0.50
CA LEU A 5 -3.67 20.11 -1.34
C LEU A 5 -2.84 18.82 -1.19
N LEU A 6 -2.57 18.40 0.06
CA LEU A 6 -1.86 17.16 0.33
C LEU A 6 -2.65 15.92 -0.08
N TRP A 7 -4.00 15.99 -0.06
CA TRP A 7 -4.86 14.93 -0.57
C TRP A 7 -4.61 14.69 -2.07
N PHE A 8 -4.54 15.76 -2.88
CA PHE A 8 -4.24 15.62 -4.31
C PHE A 8 -2.82 15.11 -4.55
N VAL A 9 -1.83 15.53 -3.76
CA VAL A 9 -0.47 14.98 -3.88
C VAL A 9 -0.46 13.48 -3.62
N CYS A 10 -1.12 13.03 -2.55
CA CYS A 10 -1.23 11.61 -2.21
C CYS A 10 -2.06 10.84 -3.27
N PHE A 11 -3.11 11.47 -3.79
CA PHE A 11 -3.91 10.90 -4.88
C PHE A 11 -3.04 10.60 -6.11
N PHE A 12 -2.24 11.56 -6.60
CA PHE A 12 -1.34 11.33 -7.72
C PHE A 12 -0.27 10.30 -7.41
N ASN A 13 0.31 10.33 -6.19
CA ASN A 13 1.27 9.34 -5.74
C ASN A 13 0.76 7.90 -5.89
N TYR A 14 -0.48 7.63 -5.44
CA TYR A 14 -1.06 6.29 -5.56
C TYR A 14 -1.63 5.99 -6.96
N ALA A 15 -2.03 7.02 -7.71
CA ALA A 15 -2.45 6.86 -9.09
C ALA A 15 -1.28 6.43 -9.98
N ASP A 16 -0.12 7.08 -9.85
CA ASP A 16 1.10 6.75 -10.59
C ASP A 16 1.56 5.31 -10.29
N ARG A 17 1.57 4.92 -9.01
CA ARG A 17 1.91 3.54 -8.60
C ARG A 17 1.05 2.49 -9.26
N GLN A 18 -0.26 2.74 -9.33
CA GLN A 18 -1.21 1.76 -9.85
C GLN A 18 -1.27 1.75 -11.38
N ALA A 19 -0.98 2.87 -12.03
CA ALA A 19 -1.09 3.05 -13.48
C ALA A 19 -0.35 1.96 -14.28
N ILE A 20 0.88 1.65 -13.90
CA ILE A 20 1.73 0.70 -14.62
C ILE A 20 1.14 -0.70 -14.68
N PHE A 21 0.50 -1.15 -13.58
CA PHE A 21 -0.07 -2.49 -13.49
C PHE A 21 -1.27 -2.70 -14.43
N SER A 22 -2.02 -1.64 -14.69
CA SER A 22 -3.17 -1.69 -15.61
C SER A 22 -2.75 -1.79 -17.07
N VAL A 23 -1.53 -1.40 -17.40
CA VAL A 23 -1.02 -1.42 -18.78
C VAL A 23 0.00 -2.54 -19.04
N PHE A 24 0.21 -3.47 -18.11
CA PHE A 24 1.08 -4.63 -18.29
C PHE A 24 0.79 -5.42 -19.56
N PRO A 25 -0.48 -5.66 -19.98
CA PRO A 25 -0.74 -6.34 -21.24
C PRO A 25 -0.19 -5.61 -22.46
N LEU A 26 -0.24 -4.26 -22.47
CA LEU A 26 0.29 -3.44 -23.57
C LEU A 26 1.83 -3.43 -23.56
N LEU A 27 2.46 -3.31 -22.39
CA LEU A 27 3.91 -3.38 -22.24
C LEU A 27 4.46 -4.73 -22.71
N LYS A 28 3.74 -5.83 -22.34
CA LYS A 28 4.07 -7.17 -22.81
C LYS A 28 4.01 -7.30 -24.32
N ALA A 29 2.94 -6.78 -24.92
CA ALA A 29 2.74 -6.84 -26.38
C ALA A 29 3.74 -5.99 -27.16
N GLU A 30 4.05 -4.76 -26.71
CA GLU A 30 4.90 -3.82 -27.43
C GLU A 30 6.39 -4.09 -27.25
N MET A 31 6.82 -4.41 -26.01
CA MET A 31 8.24 -4.58 -25.68
C MET A 31 8.67 -6.06 -25.58
N GLY A 32 7.77 -7.01 -25.81
CA GLY A 32 8.08 -8.44 -25.72
C GLY A 32 8.48 -8.90 -24.32
N LEU A 33 8.01 -8.23 -23.26
CA LEU A 33 8.41 -8.50 -21.88
C LEU A 33 7.80 -9.81 -21.36
N THR A 34 8.59 -10.57 -20.62
CA THR A 34 8.10 -11.73 -19.87
C THR A 34 7.35 -11.30 -18.62
N ASP A 35 6.50 -12.18 -18.07
CA ASP A 35 5.79 -11.89 -16.82
C ASP A 35 6.75 -11.64 -15.64
N ILE A 36 7.89 -12.35 -15.60
CA ILE A 36 8.93 -12.10 -14.59
C ILE A 36 9.51 -10.70 -14.72
N GLN A 37 9.80 -10.24 -15.94
CA GLN A 37 10.29 -8.87 -16.18
C GLN A 37 9.26 -7.82 -15.76
N LEU A 38 7.98 -8.01 -16.06
CA LEU A 38 6.89 -7.16 -15.57
C LEU A 38 6.81 -7.17 -14.03
N GLY A 39 6.95 -8.35 -13.42
CA GLY A 39 7.04 -8.49 -11.97
C GLY A 39 8.19 -7.68 -11.37
N ILE A 40 9.38 -7.70 -11.99
CA ILE A 40 10.55 -6.92 -11.55
C ILE A 40 10.30 -5.40 -11.72
N VAL A 41 9.64 -4.96 -12.78
CA VAL A 41 9.23 -3.55 -12.95
C VAL A 41 8.36 -3.09 -11.78
N GLY A 42 7.41 -3.92 -11.34
CA GLY A 42 6.61 -3.63 -10.14
C GLY A 42 7.40 -3.67 -8.83
N ALA A 43 8.29 -4.65 -8.69
CA ALA A 43 9.11 -4.87 -7.50
C ALA A 43 10.17 -3.77 -7.29
N ALA A 44 10.76 -3.25 -8.37
CA ALA A 44 11.83 -2.25 -8.32
C ALA A 44 11.43 -1.00 -7.54
N PHE A 45 10.22 -0.51 -7.76
CA PHE A 45 9.65 0.59 -6.98
C PHE A 45 9.63 0.27 -5.48
N MET A 46 9.10 -0.91 -5.12
CA MET A 46 8.85 -1.28 -3.73
C MET A 46 10.15 -1.50 -2.95
N TRP A 47 11.15 -2.13 -3.59
CA TRP A 47 12.44 -2.38 -2.96
C TRP A 47 13.20 -1.09 -2.69
N VAL A 48 13.21 -0.15 -3.65
CA VAL A 48 13.86 1.15 -3.46
C VAL A 48 13.10 1.98 -2.42
N TYR A 49 11.76 2.01 -2.49
CA TYR A 49 10.94 2.69 -1.49
C TYR A 49 11.20 2.16 -0.07
N ALA A 50 11.29 0.83 0.10
CA ALA A 50 11.60 0.20 1.38
C ALA A 50 13.00 0.53 1.90
N ALA A 51 14.00 0.53 1.03
CA ALA A 51 15.39 0.85 1.39
C ALA A 51 15.57 2.32 1.75
N ILE A 52 14.88 3.22 1.05
CA ILE A 52 14.98 4.67 1.26
C ILE A 52 14.09 5.15 2.42
N GLY A 53 13.00 4.44 2.75
CA GLY A 53 12.05 4.84 3.79
C GLY A 53 12.68 5.26 5.12
N PRO A 54 13.61 4.50 5.72
CA PRO A 54 14.31 4.89 6.94
C PRO A 54 15.15 6.16 6.78
N ILE A 55 15.81 6.33 5.63
CA ILE A 55 16.62 7.51 5.29
C ILE A 55 15.70 8.73 5.12
N ALA A 56 14.56 8.55 4.44
CA ALA A 56 13.57 9.59 4.23
C ALA A 56 13.02 10.15 5.56
N GLY A 57 12.80 9.28 6.55
CA GLY A 57 12.42 9.70 7.90
C GLY A 57 13.49 10.60 8.55
N MET A 58 14.76 10.19 8.49
CA MET A 58 15.88 10.98 9.07
C MET A 58 16.09 12.31 8.35
N VAL A 59 15.95 12.33 7.02
CA VAL A 59 16.03 13.56 6.21
C VAL A 59 14.84 14.47 6.52
N GLY A 60 13.64 13.92 6.73
CA GLY A 60 12.44 14.64 7.11
C GLY A 60 12.57 15.42 8.42
N ASP A 61 13.40 14.94 9.34
CA ASP A 61 13.69 15.64 10.60
C ASP A 61 14.64 16.87 10.41
N ARG A 62 15.38 16.95 9.31
CA ARG A 62 16.39 17.98 9.04
C ARG A 62 16.00 18.99 7.97
N VAL A 63 15.27 18.56 6.96
CA VAL A 63 14.87 19.36 5.81
C VAL A 63 13.44 19.91 6.00
N GLN A 64 13.14 21.03 5.38
CA GLN A 64 11.79 21.62 5.40
C GLN A 64 10.80 20.65 4.74
N ARG A 65 9.64 20.45 5.39
CA ARG A 65 8.57 19.54 4.90
C ARG A 65 8.06 19.96 3.53
N LYS A 66 7.90 21.27 3.30
CA LYS A 66 7.53 21.84 2.00
C LYS A 66 8.52 21.39 0.91
N THR A 67 9.82 21.51 1.16
CA THR A 67 10.85 21.14 0.18
C THR A 67 10.78 19.65 -0.17
N LEU A 68 10.58 18.78 0.82
CA LEU A 68 10.45 17.34 0.59
C LEU A 68 9.18 16.98 -0.17
N ILE A 69 8.04 17.61 0.16
CA ILE A 69 6.76 17.35 -0.50
C ILE A 69 6.79 17.84 -1.94
N VAL A 70 7.17 19.08 -2.16
CA VAL A 70 7.11 19.70 -3.49
C VAL A 70 8.25 19.21 -4.37
N GLY A 71 9.47 19.13 -3.84
CA GLY A 71 10.62 18.60 -4.56
C GLY A 71 10.43 17.12 -4.92
N GLY A 72 9.93 16.31 -3.98
CA GLY A 72 9.56 14.92 -4.23
C GLY A 72 8.50 14.82 -5.32
N LEU A 73 7.39 15.56 -5.22
CA LEU A 73 6.30 15.55 -6.21
C LEU A 73 6.80 15.89 -7.62
N ILE A 74 7.54 16.96 -7.78
CA ILE A 74 8.08 17.35 -9.09
C ILE A 74 9.06 16.28 -9.61
N PHE A 75 9.94 15.77 -8.74
CA PHE A 75 10.90 14.74 -9.12
C PHE A 75 10.21 13.47 -9.61
N TRP A 76 9.34 12.84 -8.81
CA TRP A 76 8.71 11.59 -9.27
C TRP A 76 7.77 11.80 -10.45
N SER A 77 7.08 12.96 -10.56
CA SER A 77 6.23 13.27 -11.72
C SER A 77 7.04 13.42 -13.02
N LEU A 78 8.24 13.98 -12.95
CA LEU A 78 9.16 14.00 -14.08
C LEU A 78 9.63 12.58 -14.44
N ILE A 79 9.93 11.74 -13.44
CA ILE A 79 10.27 10.33 -13.66
C ILE A 79 9.09 9.56 -14.26
N THR A 80 7.85 9.85 -13.85
CA THR A 80 6.63 9.30 -14.47
C THR A 80 6.57 9.65 -15.95
N ILE A 81 6.87 10.91 -16.35
CA ILE A 81 6.99 11.29 -17.75
C ILE A 81 8.11 10.52 -18.45
N CYS A 82 9.28 10.37 -17.80
CA CYS A 82 10.39 9.58 -18.34
C CYS A 82 10.00 8.10 -18.54
N THR A 83 9.12 7.55 -17.69
CA THR A 83 8.57 6.20 -17.89
C THR A 83 7.86 6.07 -19.21
N ALA A 84 7.10 7.10 -19.65
CA ALA A 84 6.46 7.13 -20.96
C ALA A 84 7.48 7.15 -22.13
N LEU A 85 8.68 7.66 -21.92
CA LEU A 85 9.75 7.73 -22.92
C LEU A 85 10.58 6.43 -23.00
N SER A 86 10.30 5.45 -22.16
CA SER A 86 11.04 4.18 -22.14
C SER A 86 10.91 3.42 -23.46
N THR A 87 12.03 2.93 -23.96
CA THR A 87 12.14 2.11 -25.17
C THR A 87 12.60 0.68 -24.89
N ASN A 88 13.04 0.40 -23.66
CA ASN A 88 13.51 -0.92 -23.27
C ASN A 88 13.23 -1.23 -21.80
N TYR A 89 13.38 -2.51 -21.43
CA TYR A 89 13.13 -3.04 -20.10
C TYR A 89 13.95 -2.35 -19.00
N LEU A 90 15.24 -2.11 -19.22
CA LEU A 90 16.13 -1.53 -18.19
C LEU A 90 15.71 -0.09 -17.82
N GLN A 91 15.27 0.69 -18.81
CA GLN A 91 14.74 2.03 -18.56
C GLN A 91 13.47 1.99 -17.71
N LEU A 92 12.54 1.05 -17.98
CA LEU A 92 11.35 0.86 -17.16
C LEU A 92 11.72 0.53 -15.71
N VAL A 93 12.64 -0.41 -15.49
CA VAL A 93 13.09 -0.78 -14.14
C VAL A 93 13.76 0.40 -13.44
N LEU A 94 14.63 1.14 -14.15
CA LEU A 94 15.33 2.31 -13.59
C LEU A 94 14.34 3.41 -13.18
N PHE A 95 13.40 3.76 -14.06
CA PHE A 95 12.44 4.81 -13.75
C PHE A 95 11.49 4.40 -12.62
N ARG A 96 11.06 3.13 -12.55
CA ARG A 96 10.29 2.62 -11.41
C ARG A 96 11.07 2.68 -10.10
N ALA A 97 12.38 2.39 -10.13
CA ALA A 97 13.24 2.52 -8.97
C ALA A 97 13.40 3.99 -8.51
N LEU A 98 13.62 4.91 -9.47
CA LEU A 98 13.72 6.34 -9.19
C LEU A 98 12.41 6.95 -8.69
N GLU A 99 11.27 6.49 -9.18
CA GLU A 99 9.95 6.88 -8.68
C GLU A 99 9.78 6.46 -7.21
N GLY A 100 10.15 5.21 -6.88
CA GLY A 100 10.18 4.72 -5.50
C GLY A 100 11.10 5.54 -4.58
N PHE A 101 12.24 6.00 -5.10
CA PHE A 101 13.13 6.90 -4.38
C PHE A 101 12.45 8.25 -4.07
N GLY A 102 11.89 8.91 -5.09
CA GLY A 102 11.25 10.23 -4.92
C GLY A 102 10.05 10.21 -3.99
N GLU A 103 9.22 9.17 -4.10
CA GLU A 103 7.99 9.03 -3.32
C GLU A 103 8.23 8.68 -1.84
N ALA A 104 9.36 8.04 -1.50
CA ALA A 104 9.65 7.64 -0.13
C ALA A 104 9.68 8.84 0.86
N PHE A 105 10.01 10.03 0.39
CA PHE A 105 10.07 11.24 1.21
C PHE A 105 8.71 11.88 1.48
N TYR A 106 7.71 11.60 0.63
CA TYR A 106 6.43 12.28 0.69
C TYR A 106 5.63 11.95 1.95
N PHE A 107 5.39 10.67 2.23
CA PHE A 107 4.45 10.25 3.26
C PHE A 107 4.87 10.72 4.67
N PRO A 108 6.13 10.56 5.12
CA PRO A 108 6.57 11.08 6.41
C PRO A 108 6.44 12.60 6.51
N ALA A 109 6.83 13.33 5.44
CA ALA A 109 6.77 14.78 5.41
C ALA A 109 5.32 15.30 5.46
N SER A 110 4.39 14.68 4.71
CA SER A 110 2.99 15.07 4.68
C SER A 110 2.29 14.82 6.02
N MET A 111 2.53 13.66 6.67
CA MET A 111 1.99 13.36 8.00
C MET A 111 2.51 14.34 9.05
N SER A 112 3.81 14.66 9.01
CA SER A 112 4.42 15.65 9.90
C SER A 112 3.83 17.05 9.67
N MET A 113 3.60 17.44 8.40
CA MET A 113 2.99 18.74 8.05
C MET A 113 1.54 18.83 8.54
N ILE A 114 0.71 17.80 8.31
CA ILE A 114 -0.67 17.75 8.80
C ILE A 114 -0.69 17.85 10.32
N SER A 115 0.21 17.13 11.00
CA SER A 115 0.31 17.15 12.46
C SER A 115 0.66 18.53 13.02
N ALA A 116 1.47 19.32 12.30
CA ALA A 116 1.87 20.68 12.73
C ALA A 116 0.77 21.73 12.53
N TYR A 117 -0.14 21.52 11.57
CA TYR A 117 -1.24 22.43 11.29
C TYR A 117 -2.54 22.13 12.06
N HIS A 118 -2.61 20.97 12.73
CA HIS A 118 -3.83 20.52 13.40
C HIS A 118 -3.60 20.20 14.87
N THR A 119 -4.50 20.70 15.73
CA THR A 119 -4.53 20.37 17.16
C THR A 119 -4.87 18.88 17.39
N SER A 120 -4.66 18.39 18.61
CA SER A 120 -5.02 17.01 19.00
C SER A 120 -6.48 16.64 18.65
N GLU A 121 -7.41 17.61 18.69
CA GLU A 121 -8.84 17.39 18.43
C GLU A 121 -9.15 17.17 16.94
N THR A 122 -8.43 17.85 16.04
CA THR A 122 -8.70 17.83 14.59
C THR A 122 -7.72 16.97 13.78
N ARG A 123 -6.56 16.66 14.35
CA ARG A 123 -5.47 15.94 13.69
C ARG A 123 -5.89 14.58 13.13
N SER A 124 -6.62 13.80 13.91
CA SER A 124 -7.08 12.47 13.47
C SER A 124 -8.01 12.57 12.24
N ARG A 125 -8.95 13.52 12.24
CA ARG A 125 -9.85 13.75 11.10
C ARG A 125 -9.08 14.20 9.85
N ALA A 126 -8.10 15.09 10.02
CA ALA A 126 -7.26 15.58 8.92
C ALA A 126 -6.42 14.44 8.31
N MET A 127 -5.82 13.59 9.14
CA MET A 127 -5.05 12.41 8.68
C MET A 127 -5.96 11.39 7.98
N SER A 128 -7.15 11.11 8.51
CA SER A 128 -8.11 10.20 7.88
C SER A 128 -8.60 10.73 6.53
N ALA A 129 -8.88 12.03 6.44
CA ALA A 129 -9.22 12.67 5.18
C ALA A 129 -8.09 12.54 4.16
N HIS A 130 -6.83 12.79 4.55
CA HIS A 130 -5.68 12.58 3.70
C HIS A 130 -5.55 11.10 3.27
N GLN A 131 -5.74 10.14 4.19
CA GLN A 131 -5.64 8.71 3.87
C GLN A 131 -6.69 8.24 2.85
N SER A 132 -7.85 8.88 2.75
CA SER A 132 -8.86 8.52 1.75
C SER A 132 -8.35 8.68 0.32
N SER A 133 -7.36 9.55 0.09
CA SER A 133 -6.72 9.73 -1.22
C SER A 133 -5.96 8.49 -1.70
N VAL A 134 -5.48 7.65 -0.80
CA VAL A 134 -4.83 6.37 -1.13
C VAL A 134 -5.78 5.47 -1.92
N TYR A 135 -7.00 5.30 -1.41
CA TYR A 135 -8.04 4.49 -2.08
C TYR A 135 -8.49 5.13 -3.39
N ALA A 136 -8.77 6.44 -3.36
CA ALA A 136 -9.20 7.18 -4.53
C ALA A 136 -8.13 7.19 -5.64
N GLY A 137 -6.87 7.43 -5.29
CA GLY A 137 -5.73 7.41 -6.20
C GLY A 137 -5.51 6.03 -6.82
N THR A 138 -5.56 4.97 -6.01
CA THR A 138 -5.41 3.59 -6.50
C THR A 138 -6.51 3.23 -7.52
N ILE A 139 -7.77 3.57 -7.24
CA ILE A 139 -8.89 3.32 -8.17
C ILE A 139 -8.71 4.16 -9.43
N ALA A 140 -8.44 5.45 -9.28
CA ALA A 140 -8.29 6.36 -10.42
C ALA A 140 -7.09 5.99 -11.29
N GLY A 141 -5.94 5.66 -10.69
CA GLY A 141 -4.74 5.23 -11.41
C GLY A 141 -4.99 3.99 -12.25
N GLY A 142 -5.59 2.96 -11.66
CA GLY A 142 -5.97 1.75 -12.38
C GLY A 142 -6.95 2.01 -13.51
N THR A 143 -7.99 2.82 -13.24
CA THR A 143 -9.05 3.12 -14.21
C THR A 143 -8.55 4.00 -15.35
N PHE A 144 -7.99 5.16 -15.04
CA PHE A 144 -7.58 6.13 -16.07
C PHE A 144 -6.41 5.62 -16.90
N ALA A 145 -5.43 4.93 -16.29
CA ALA A 145 -4.36 4.30 -17.06
C ALA A 145 -4.91 3.20 -17.99
N GLY A 146 -5.90 2.43 -17.55
CA GLY A 146 -6.61 1.46 -18.40
C GLY A 146 -7.35 2.13 -19.56
N VAL A 147 -8.09 3.22 -19.31
CA VAL A 147 -8.83 3.97 -20.33
C VAL A 147 -7.87 4.62 -21.35
N LEU A 148 -6.89 5.36 -20.84
CA LEU A 148 -5.91 6.04 -21.70
C LEU A 148 -5.07 5.01 -22.48
N GLY A 149 -4.66 3.93 -21.82
CA GLY A 149 -3.93 2.84 -22.44
C GLY A 149 -4.70 2.17 -23.59
N GLN A 150 -6.00 1.95 -23.40
CA GLN A 150 -6.87 1.32 -24.40
C GLN A 150 -7.04 2.18 -25.66
N HIS A 151 -7.14 3.51 -25.52
CA HIS A 151 -7.47 4.41 -26.64
C HIS A 151 -6.25 5.10 -27.23
N TYR A 152 -5.21 5.38 -26.44
CA TYR A 152 -4.05 6.20 -26.83
C TYR A 152 -2.70 5.51 -26.61
N GLY A 153 -2.70 4.24 -26.19
CA GLY A 153 -1.50 3.49 -25.86
C GLY A 153 -1.00 3.75 -24.43
N TRP A 154 -0.18 2.82 -23.92
CA TRP A 154 0.21 2.80 -22.51
C TRP A 154 0.97 4.04 -22.02
N ARG A 155 1.67 4.73 -22.92
CA ARG A 155 2.47 5.95 -22.62
C ARG A 155 1.60 7.12 -22.20
N SER A 156 0.38 7.22 -22.74
CA SER A 156 -0.51 8.36 -22.53
C SER A 156 -0.86 8.59 -21.05
N GLY A 157 -1.09 7.51 -20.30
CA GLY A 157 -1.36 7.60 -18.86
C GLY A 157 -0.22 8.27 -18.08
N PHE A 158 1.01 7.91 -18.39
CA PHE A 158 2.20 8.46 -17.72
C PHE A 158 2.45 9.92 -18.07
N TYR A 159 2.20 10.33 -19.34
CA TYR A 159 2.25 11.75 -19.71
C TYR A 159 1.20 12.57 -18.97
N VAL A 160 -0.03 12.07 -18.86
CA VAL A 160 -1.11 12.77 -18.17
C VAL A 160 -0.84 12.88 -16.68
N PHE A 161 -0.56 11.77 -16.00
CA PHE A 161 -0.31 11.78 -14.56
C PHE A 161 0.93 12.59 -14.21
N GLY A 162 2.06 12.36 -14.91
CA GLY A 162 3.28 13.10 -14.66
C GLY A 162 3.11 14.59 -14.96
N GLY A 163 2.45 14.96 -16.06
CA GLY A 163 2.17 16.37 -16.41
C GLY A 163 1.30 17.08 -15.36
N LEU A 164 0.22 16.43 -14.93
CA LEU A 164 -0.64 16.97 -13.85
C LEU A 164 0.09 17.05 -12.52
N GLY A 165 0.95 16.06 -12.21
CA GLY A 165 1.77 16.08 -11.01
C GLY A 165 2.78 17.23 -10.99
N VAL A 166 3.47 17.50 -12.12
CA VAL A 166 4.36 18.66 -12.26
C VAL A 166 3.57 19.97 -12.10
N LEU A 167 2.41 20.09 -12.74
CA LEU A 167 1.55 21.27 -12.62
C LEU A 167 1.13 21.49 -11.15
N LEU A 168 0.69 20.44 -10.46
CA LEU A 168 0.37 20.50 -9.03
C LEU A 168 1.59 20.93 -8.21
N GLY A 169 2.78 20.40 -8.52
CA GLY A 169 4.02 20.79 -7.86
C GLY A 169 4.33 22.27 -8.00
N LEU A 170 4.18 22.83 -9.21
CA LEU A 170 4.34 24.29 -9.45
C LEU A 170 3.32 25.13 -8.68
N VAL A 171 2.06 24.70 -8.61
CA VAL A 171 1.03 25.36 -7.78
C VAL A 171 1.44 25.32 -6.30
N LEU A 172 1.91 24.18 -5.82
CA LEU A 172 2.31 24.02 -4.42
C LEU A 172 3.56 24.84 -4.05
N LEU A 173 4.48 25.06 -4.98
CA LEU A 173 5.60 25.99 -4.76
C LEU A 173 5.12 27.37 -4.33
N ALA A 174 4.03 27.87 -4.95
CA ALA A 174 3.48 29.18 -4.65
C ALA A 174 2.58 29.19 -3.40
N VAL A 175 1.77 28.14 -3.19
CA VAL A 175 0.67 28.15 -2.21
C VAL A 175 1.03 27.47 -0.90
N LEU A 176 1.87 26.42 -0.91
CA LEU A 176 2.19 25.67 0.29
C LEU A 176 3.16 26.45 1.17
N LYS A 177 2.76 26.65 2.44
CA LYS A 177 3.59 27.34 3.44
C LYS A 177 4.20 26.33 4.39
N GLU A 178 5.49 26.55 4.75
CA GLU A 178 6.13 25.76 5.80
C GLU A 178 5.58 26.20 7.17
N PRO A 179 5.13 25.27 8.03
CA PRO A 179 4.76 25.61 9.39
C PRO A 179 5.99 26.00 10.21
N ALA A 180 5.80 26.84 11.22
CA ALA A 180 6.85 27.15 12.18
C ALA A 180 7.43 25.84 12.76
N ARG A 181 8.75 25.75 12.80
CA ARG A 181 9.42 24.53 13.28
C ARG A 181 9.32 24.51 14.80
N GLU A 182 8.50 23.64 15.35
CA GLU A 182 8.61 23.28 16.77
C GLU A 182 9.95 22.56 16.97
N VAL A 183 10.76 23.04 17.90
CA VAL A 183 11.97 22.35 18.35
C VAL A 183 11.50 21.08 19.04
N VAL A 184 11.52 19.97 18.32
CA VAL A 184 11.22 18.67 18.91
C VAL A 184 12.39 18.37 19.84
N ALA A 185 12.10 18.25 21.14
CA ALA A 185 13.07 17.78 22.13
C ALA A 185 13.75 16.51 21.60
N GLU A 186 15.05 16.39 21.81
CA GLU A 186 15.85 15.25 21.34
C GLU A 186 15.14 13.95 21.64
N ARG A 187 14.68 13.26 20.58
CA ARG A 187 14.16 11.92 20.72
C ARG A 187 15.28 11.04 21.20
N GLY A 188 15.14 10.46 22.40
CA GLY A 188 16.10 9.51 22.95
C GLY A 188 16.48 8.46 21.90
N LYS A 189 17.74 8.03 21.90
CA LYS A 189 18.26 7.02 20.96
C LYS A 189 17.41 5.75 21.07
N SER A 190 16.46 5.58 20.16
CA SER A 190 15.67 4.37 20.06
C SER A 190 16.55 3.22 19.56
N SER A 191 16.66 2.15 20.35
CA SER A 191 17.43 0.97 19.98
C SER A 191 16.55 -0.03 19.24
N ILE A 192 16.96 -0.48 18.05
CA ILE A 192 16.29 -1.55 17.33
C ILE A 192 16.25 -2.86 18.16
N ARG A 193 17.27 -3.11 19.00
CA ARG A 193 17.29 -4.29 19.87
C ARG A 193 16.14 -4.30 20.87
N GLY A 194 15.85 -3.18 21.53
CA GLY A 194 14.73 -3.08 22.48
C GLY A 194 13.35 -3.23 21.84
N LEU A 195 13.27 -3.19 20.51
CA LEU A 195 12.02 -3.40 19.79
C LEU A 195 11.51 -4.85 19.91
N PHE A 196 12.42 -5.81 19.94
CA PHE A 196 12.10 -7.25 19.97
C PHE A 196 12.08 -7.84 21.38
N ASP A 197 12.12 -7.02 22.42
CA ASP A 197 11.91 -7.47 23.82
C ASP A 197 10.56 -8.17 23.97
N ASN A 198 9.56 -7.75 23.20
CA ASN A 198 8.28 -8.43 23.11
C ASN A 198 8.21 -9.26 21.79
N PRO A 199 8.18 -10.60 21.88
CA PRO A 199 8.12 -11.45 20.68
C PRO A 199 6.90 -11.24 19.80
N MET A 200 5.81 -10.66 20.36
CA MET A 200 4.62 -10.33 19.57
C MET A 200 4.91 -9.28 18.48
N VAL A 201 5.93 -8.44 18.65
CA VAL A 201 6.38 -7.49 17.62
C VAL A 201 6.87 -8.23 16.37
N ALA A 202 7.67 -9.27 16.53
CA ALA A 202 8.13 -10.10 15.41
C ALA A 202 6.97 -10.79 14.70
N VAL A 203 5.97 -11.28 15.45
CA VAL A 203 4.74 -11.87 14.88
C VAL A 203 3.99 -10.84 14.05
N LEU A 204 3.76 -9.63 14.58
CA LEU A 204 3.04 -8.57 13.87
C LEU A 204 3.77 -8.13 12.58
N ILE A 205 5.09 -8.03 12.62
CA ILE A 205 5.92 -7.71 11.46
C ILE A 205 5.81 -8.81 10.39
N ALA A 206 5.90 -10.08 10.77
CA ALA A 206 5.78 -11.21 9.84
C ALA A 206 4.37 -11.29 9.24
N VAL A 207 3.33 -11.09 10.06
CA VAL A 207 1.93 -11.01 9.61
C VAL A 207 1.74 -9.85 8.63
N PHE A 208 2.29 -8.68 8.91
CA PHE A 208 2.22 -7.53 8.03
C PHE A 208 2.92 -7.78 6.68
N ALA A 209 4.09 -8.39 6.70
CA ALA A 209 4.82 -8.75 5.48
C ALA A 209 4.04 -9.74 4.62
N GLY A 210 3.47 -10.78 5.22
CA GLY A 210 2.67 -11.77 4.49
C GLY A 210 1.34 -11.22 3.97
N ALA A 211 0.66 -10.37 4.75
CA ALA A 211 -0.55 -9.71 4.29
C ALA A 211 -0.28 -8.73 3.13
N ASN A 212 0.81 -7.96 3.20
CA ASN A 212 1.25 -7.11 2.10
C ASN A 212 1.64 -7.91 0.86
N PHE A 213 2.34 -9.05 1.03
CA PHE A 213 2.66 -9.95 -0.07
C PHE A 213 1.39 -10.31 -0.86
N VAL A 214 0.34 -10.77 -0.18
CA VAL A 214 -0.92 -11.14 -0.84
C VAL A 214 -1.61 -9.91 -1.44
N ALA A 215 -1.68 -8.78 -0.73
CA ALA A 215 -2.30 -7.56 -1.23
C ALA A 215 -1.63 -7.05 -2.52
N MET A 216 -0.29 -7.13 -2.59
CA MET A 216 0.46 -6.69 -3.76
C MET A 216 0.26 -7.57 -4.98
N ILE A 217 -0.03 -8.86 -4.82
CA ILE A 217 -0.42 -9.74 -5.93
C ILE A 217 -1.70 -9.21 -6.59
N PHE A 218 -2.70 -8.87 -5.78
CA PHE A 218 -3.96 -8.33 -6.29
C PHE A 218 -3.75 -7.00 -7.01
N LEU A 219 -3.00 -6.08 -6.42
CA LEU A 219 -2.77 -4.77 -7.03
C LEU A 219 -1.97 -4.86 -8.35
N THR A 220 -1.00 -5.80 -8.41
CA THR A 220 -0.10 -5.93 -9.56
C THR A 220 -0.69 -6.75 -10.70
N TRP A 221 -1.20 -7.95 -10.39
CA TRP A 221 -1.56 -8.93 -11.41
C TRP A 221 -3.05 -9.03 -11.72
N LEU A 222 -3.92 -8.53 -10.83
CA LEU A 222 -5.36 -8.64 -11.05
C LEU A 222 -5.83 -7.90 -12.32
N PRO A 223 -5.33 -6.69 -12.67
CA PRO A 223 -5.70 -6.07 -13.94
C PRO A 223 -5.41 -6.97 -15.17
N THR A 224 -4.19 -7.51 -15.24
CA THR A 224 -3.78 -8.43 -16.30
C THR A 224 -4.59 -9.73 -16.28
N PHE A 225 -4.87 -10.27 -15.09
CA PHE A 225 -5.67 -11.48 -14.91
C PHE A 225 -7.11 -11.29 -15.41
N LEU A 226 -7.76 -10.16 -15.11
CA LEU A 226 -9.10 -9.85 -15.60
C LEU A 226 -9.13 -9.67 -17.12
N PHE A 227 -8.13 -9.00 -17.66
CA PHE A 227 -7.97 -8.81 -19.10
C PHE A 227 -7.80 -10.14 -19.85
N THR A 228 -6.93 -11.04 -19.35
CA THR A 228 -6.58 -12.28 -20.04
C THR A 228 -7.59 -13.40 -19.82
N LYS A 229 -8.08 -13.61 -18.60
CA LYS A 229 -8.98 -14.71 -18.26
C LYS A 229 -10.44 -14.43 -18.57
N PHE A 230 -10.90 -13.21 -18.28
CA PHE A 230 -12.31 -12.81 -18.45
C PHE A 230 -12.54 -11.97 -19.69
N HIS A 231 -11.50 -11.73 -20.51
CA HIS A 231 -11.57 -10.94 -21.73
C HIS A 231 -12.21 -9.56 -21.54
N MET A 232 -12.02 -8.98 -20.35
CA MET A 232 -12.50 -7.63 -20.07
C MET A 232 -11.64 -6.62 -20.84
N SER A 233 -12.26 -5.48 -21.23
CA SER A 233 -11.48 -4.37 -21.79
C SER A 233 -10.41 -3.89 -20.81
N LEU A 234 -9.36 -3.26 -21.29
CA LEU A 234 -8.28 -2.76 -20.43
C LEU A 234 -8.83 -1.76 -19.38
N SER A 235 -9.76 -0.89 -19.80
CA SER A 235 -10.45 0.06 -18.94
C SER A 235 -11.23 -0.62 -17.82
N LEU A 236 -12.03 -1.65 -18.17
CA LEU A 236 -12.83 -2.38 -17.19
C LEU A 236 -11.95 -3.22 -16.26
N SER A 237 -10.87 -3.79 -16.76
CA SER A 237 -9.90 -4.54 -15.95
C SER A 237 -9.19 -3.64 -14.93
N GLY A 238 -8.74 -2.45 -15.34
CA GLY A 238 -8.12 -1.47 -14.45
C GLY A 238 -9.07 -0.97 -13.35
N PHE A 239 -10.32 -0.65 -13.71
CA PHE A 239 -11.36 -0.27 -12.75
C PHE A 239 -11.70 -1.42 -11.79
N SER A 240 -12.09 -2.57 -12.34
CA SER A 240 -12.60 -3.69 -11.53
C SER A 240 -11.56 -4.26 -10.58
N SER A 241 -10.30 -4.32 -10.99
CA SER A 241 -9.21 -4.84 -10.16
C SER A 241 -8.96 -4.04 -8.89
N THR A 242 -9.31 -2.76 -8.88
CA THR A 242 -9.07 -1.86 -7.75
C THR A 242 -10.36 -1.45 -7.05
N ALA A 243 -11.41 -1.06 -7.78
CA ALA A 243 -12.59 -0.44 -7.22
C ALA A 243 -13.33 -1.35 -6.22
N TYR A 244 -13.67 -2.59 -6.61
CA TYR A 244 -14.41 -3.49 -5.71
C TYR A 244 -13.64 -3.81 -4.43
N LEU A 245 -12.34 -4.03 -4.55
CA LEU A 245 -11.48 -4.30 -3.41
C LEU A 245 -11.34 -3.08 -2.50
N GLN A 246 -11.05 -1.90 -3.06
CA GLN A 246 -10.77 -0.71 -2.27
C GLN A 246 -12.02 -0.14 -1.60
N VAL A 247 -13.16 -0.10 -2.30
CA VAL A 247 -14.43 0.35 -1.71
C VAL A 247 -14.85 -0.58 -0.56
N ALA A 248 -14.76 -1.89 -0.75
CA ALA A 248 -15.06 -2.84 0.30
C ALA A 248 -14.06 -2.75 1.48
N SER A 249 -12.77 -2.45 1.20
CA SER A 249 -11.77 -2.23 2.26
C SER A 249 -12.11 -1.03 3.14
N VAL A 250 -12.63 0.06 2.58
CA VAL A 250 -13.09 1.22 3.39
C VAL A 250 -14.18 0.80 4.38
N LEU A 251 -15.16 0.02 3.93
CA LEU A 251 -16.21 -0.52 4.82
C LEU A 251 -15.62 -1.46 5.88
N GLY A 252 -14.66 -2.29 5.49
CA GLY A 252 -13.93 -3.17 6.40
C GLY A 252 -13.15 -2.41 7.46
N VAL A 253 -12.47 -1.31 7.11
CA VAL A 253 -11.73 -0.45 8.04
C VAL A 253 -12.68 0.16 9.08
N LEU A 254 -13.82 0.69 8.64
CA LEU A 254 -14.81 1.30 9.55
C LEU A 254 -15.38 0.28 10.54
N THR A 255 -15.81 -0.88 10.04
CA THR A 255 -16.37 -1.95 10.90
C THR A 255 -15.31 -2.62 11.75
N GLY A 256 -14.08 -2.76 11.23
CA GLY A 256 -12.92 -3.34 11.93
C GLY A 256 -12.50 -2.54 13.15
N GLY A 257 -12.54 -1.21 13.08
CA GLY A 257 -12.28 -0.35 14.22
C GLY A 257 -13.30 -0.57 15.36
N VAL A 258 -14.60 -0.56 15.02
CA VAL A 258 -15.68 -0.80 15.99
C VAL A 258 -15.58 -2.20 16.61
N LEU A 259 -15.32 -3.23 15.81
CA LEU A 259 -15.16 -4.60 16.28
C LEU A 259 -13.96 -4.73 17.23
N ALA A 260 -12.84 -4.13 16.88
CA ALA A 260 -11.63 -4.13 17.69
C ALA A 260 -11.85 -3.45 19.04
N ASP A 261 -12.53 -2.32 19.09
CA ASP A 261 -12.84 -1.64 20.33
C ASP A 261 -13.75 -2.50 21.25
N LYS A 262 -14.76 -3.15 20.67
CA LYS A 262 -15.62 -4.08 21.43
C LYS A 262 -14.84 -5.27 22.01
N LEU A 263 -13.97 -5.87 21.21
CA LEU A 263 -13.18 -7.02 21.66
C LEU A 263 -12.08 -6.62 22.65
N SER A 264 -11.47 -5.45 22.49
CA SER A 264 -10.42 -4.96 23.40
C SER A 264 -10.95 -4.62 24.80
N ARG A 265 -12.25 -4.34 24.94
CA ARG A 265 -12.88 -4.20 26.26
C ARG A 265 -12.98 -5.53 27.01
N LYS A 266 -12.97 -6.67 26.31
CA LYS A 266 -13.14 -8.00 26.92
C LYS A 266 -11.84 -8.81 26.98
N TYR A 267 -10.92 -8.58 26.04
CA TYR A 267 -9.72 -9.39 25.83
C TYR A 267 -8.49 -8.52 25.57
N LYS A 268 -7.36 -8.83 26.22
CA LYS A 268 -6.08 -8.12 26.03
C LYS A 268 -5.61 -8.09 24.58
N GLY A 269 -5.89 -9.10 23.76
CA GLY A 269 -5.56 -9.17 22.35
C GLY A 269 -6.72 -8.84 21.42
N GLY A 270 -7.72 -8.05 21.84
CA GLY A 270 -8.95 -7.81 21.08
C GLY A 270 -8.74 -7.27 19.67
N ARG A 271 -7.78 -6.33 19.47
CA ARG A 271 -7.40 -5.83 18.14
C ARG A 271 -6.79 -6.93 17.28
N MET A 272 -5.91 -7.76 17.85
CA MET A 272 -5.27 -8.87 17.16
C MET A 272 -6.27 -9.97 16.80
N MET A 273 -7.29 -10.18 17.64
CA MET A 273 -8.41 -11.10 17.35
C MET A 273 -9.22 -10.57 16.15
N THR A 274 -9.50 -9.27 16.07
CA THR A 274 -10.18 -8.66 14.92
C THR A 274 -9.37 -8.87 13.64
N GLN A 275 -8.06 -8.68 13.71
CA GLN A 275 -7.17 -8.94 12.58
C GLN A 275 -7.20 -10.42 12.17
N ALA A 276 -7.13 -11.34 13.12
CA ALA A 276 -7.20 -12.78 12.86
C ALA A 276 -8.52 -13.16 12.17
N ILE A 277 -9.66 -12.59 12.61
CA ILE A 277 -10.96 -12.77 11.94
C ILE A 277 -10.89 -12.29 10.49
N GLY A 278 -10.37 -11.07 10.25
CA GLY A 278 -10.20 -10.54 8.90
C GLY A 278 -9.34 -11.43 8.02
N LEU A 279 -8.19 -11.89 8.55
CA LEU A 279 -7.29 -12.78 7.82
C LEU A 279 -7.97 -14.13 7.49
N PHE A 280 -8.56 -14.82 8.46
CA PHE A 280 -9.22 -16.11 8.22
C PHE A 280 -10.40 -16.02 7.25
N CYS A 281 -11.28 -15.04 7.47
CA CYS A 281 -12.45 -14.86 6.60
C CYS A 281 -12.08 -14.38 5.19
N GLY A 282 -10.90 -13.76 5.01
CA GLY A 282 -10.39 -13.38 3.69
C GLY A 282 -9.91 -14.58 2.83
N VAL A 283 -9.50 -15.69 3.46
CA VAL A 283 -8.93 -16.86 2.77
C VAL A 283 -9.80 -17.40 1.63
N PRO A 284 -11.10 -17.72 1.85
CA PRO A 284 -11.94 -18.29 0.79
C PRO A 284 -12.13 -17.32 -0.38
N PHE A 285 -12.13 -16.02 -0.15
CA PHE A 285 -12.30 -15.04 -1.20
C PHE A 285 -11.05 -14.89 -2.08
N ILE A 286 -9.84 -15.02 -1.51
CA ILE A 286 -8.61 -15.10 -2.29
C ILE A 286 -8.62 -16.33 -3.18
N PHE A 287 -8.99 -17.49 -2.64
CA PHE A 287 -9.10 -18.73 -3.40
C PHE A 287 -10.09 -18.59 -4.56
N LEU A 288 -11.30 -18.11 -4.27
CA LEU A 288 -12.36 -17.91 -5.25
C LEU A 288 -11.97 -16.95 -6.37
N THR A 289 -11.19 -15.90 -6.08
CA THR A 289 -10.76 -14.93 -7.09
C THR A 289 -9.94 -15.59 -8.19
N GLY A 290 -9.02 -16.48 -7.86
CA GLY A 290 -8.26 -17.22 -8.87
C GLY A 290 -9.05 -18.37 -9.52
N TRP A 291 -9.92 -19.03 -8.76
CA TRP A 291 -10.61 -20.25 -9.19
C TRP A 291 -11.84 -20.04 -10.07
N THR A 292 -12.66 -19.01 -9.76
CA THR A 292 -13.94 -18.82 -10.42
C THR A 292 -13.83 -18.53 -11.93
N LEU A 293 -14.85 -18.94 -12.68
CA LEU A 293 -15.07 -18.58 -14.09
C LEU A 293 -16.23 -17.58 -14.23
N SER A 294 -16.96 -17.29 -13.15
CA SER A 294 -18.12 -16.42 -13.13
C SER A 294 -17.75 -15.01 -12.71
N VAL A 295 -18.05 -14.01 -13.52
CA VAL A 295 -17.78 -12.60 -13.21
C VAL A 295 -18.52 -12.11 -11.95
N PRO A 296 -19.80 -12.43 -11.71
CA PRO A 296 -20.47 -12.08 -10.46
C PRO A 296 -19.80 -12.66 -9.21
N VAL A 297 -19.36 -13.92 -9.26
CA VAL A 297 -18.63 -14.57 -8.16
C VAL A 297 -17.28 -13.93 -7.97
N LEU A 298 -16.60 -13.53 -9.03
CA LEU A 298 -15.33 -12.81 -8.98
C LEU A 298 -15.48 -11.46 -8.27
N ILE A 299 -16.49 -10.68 -8.63
CA ILE A 299 -16.79 -9.37 -7.98
C ILE A 299 -17.05 -9.57 -6.49
N LEU A 300 -17.86 -10.57 -6.14
CA LEU A 300 -18.12 -10.92 -4.74
C LEU A 300 -16.84 -11.34 -4.01
N ALA A 301 -15.98 -12.12 -4.67
CA ALA A 301 -14.71 -12.55 -4.11
C ALA A 301 -13.76 -11.36 -3.87
N MET A 302 -13.63 -10.45 -4.83
CA MET A 302 -12.81 -9.25 -4.68
C MET A 302 -13.34 -8.32 -3.58
N ALA A 303 -14.66 -8.11 -3.53
CA ALA A 303 -15.28 -7.29 -2.49
C ALA A 303 -15.16 -7.96 -1.10
N GLY A 304 -15.39 -9.26 -1.01
CA GLY A 304 -15.23 -10.04 0.22
C GLY A 304 -13.79 -9.98 0.74
N PHE A 305 -12.81 -10.22 -0.12
CA PHE A 305 -11.40 -10.07 0.27
C PHE A 305 -11.09 -8.63 0.71
N GLY A 306 -11.54 -7.62 -0.04
CA GLY A 306 -11.37 -6.22 0.31
C GLY A 306 -11.93 -5.89 1.69
N TYR A 307 -13.16 -6.31 1.99
CA TYR A 307 -13.80 -6.08 3.28
C TYR A 307 -13.02 -6.70 4.44
N PHE A 308 -12.65 -7.97 4.34
CA PHE A 308 -11.92 -8.66 5.39
C PHE A 308 -10.47 -8.18 5.52
N LYS A 309 -9.83 -7.78 4.41
CA LYS A 309 -8.56 -7.06 4.43
C LYS A 309 -8.70 -5.75 5.20
N GLY A 310 -9.78 -4.99 5.00
CA GLY A 310 -10.06 -3.75 5.72
C GLY A 310 -10.17 -3.95 7.24
N LEU A 311 -10.80 -5.05 7.70
CA LEU A 311 -10.83 -5.41 9.13
C LEU A 311 -9.41 -5.57 9.72
N TYR A 312 -8.52 -6.19 8.96
CA TYR A 312 -7.12 -6.35 9.32
C TYR A 312 -6.39 -5.01 9.32
N ASP A 313 -6.47 -4.25 8.23
CA ASP A 313 -5.73 -2.99 8.02
C ASP A 313 -6.03 -1.94 9.10
N ALA A 314 -7.28 -1.87 9.57
CA ALA A 314 -7.72 -0.93 10.60
C ALA A 314 -6.89 -1.02 11.91
N ASN A 315 -6.33 -2.17 12.20
CA ASN A 315 -5.82 -2.46 13.54
C ASN A 315 -4.31 -2.76 13.60
N ILE A 316 -3.62 -2.92 12.47
CA ILE A 316 -2.23 -3.43 12.48
C ILE A 316 -1.27 -2.48 13.20
N PHE A 317 -1.35 -1.18 12.95
CA PHE A 317 -0.49 -0.19 13.61
C PHE A 317 -0.89 0.02 15.08
N ALA A 318 -2.20 0.00 15.38
CA ALA A 318 -2.70 0.09 16.74
C ALA A 318 -2.24 -1.11 17.57
N SER A 319 -2.31 -2.32 17.02
CA SER A 319 -1.80 -3.55 17.68
C SER A 319 -0.30 -3.49 17.91
N LEU A 320 0.47 -2.92 16.97
CA LEU A 320 1.90 -2.71 17.17
C LEU A 320 2.17 -1.76 18.34
N HIS A 321 1.40 -0.67 18.43
CA HIS A 321 1.53 0.30 19.52
C HIS A 321 1.11 -0.27 20.89
N ASP A 322 0.25 -1.29 20.93
CA ASP A 322 -0.15 -1.95 22.17
C ASP A 322 0.99 -2.80 22.78
N VAL A 323 1.94 -3.25 21.95
CA VAL A 323 3.01 -4.16 22.39
C VAL A 323 4.39 -3.52 22.43
N VAL A 324 4.52 -2.30 21.92
CA VAL A 324 5.78 -1.55 21.83
C VAL A 324 5.76 -0.38 22.82
N ARG A 325 6.86 -0.16 23.54
CA ARG A 325 7.02 1.01 24.43
C ARG A 325 6.89 2.31 23.65
N PRO A 326 6.32 3.39 24.24
CA PRO A 326 6.08 4.66 23.57
C PRO A 326 7.29 5.24 22.83
N GLU A 327 8.50 5.13 23.42
CA GLU A 327 9.76 5.63 22.87
C GLU A 327 10.21 4.89 21.60
N HIS A 328 9.74 3.64 21.37
CA HIS A 328 10.11 2.81 20.22
C HIS A 328 9.04 2.73 19.13
N ARG A 329 7.86 3.34 19.33
CA ARG A 329 6.73 3.21 18.39
C ARG A 329 7.05 3.66 16.96
N ALA A 330 7.73 4.80 16.81
CA ALA A 330 8.09 5.31 15.49
C ALA A 330 9.06 4.36 14.76
N THR A 331 10.07 3.84 15.47
CA THR A 331 11.02 2.86 14.93
C THR A 331 10.33 1.56 14.57
N ALA A 332 9.39 1.08 15.39
CA ALA A 332 8.62 -0.13 15.14
C ALA A 332 7.79 -0.02 13.86
N VAL A 333 7.09 1.11 13.67
CA VAL A 333 6.32 1.38 12.43
C VAL A 333 7.25 1.43 11.23
N GLY A 334 8.40 2.09 11.34
CA GLY A 334 9.41 2.17 10.27
C GLY A 334 9.93 0.80 9.86
N VAL A 335 10.34 -0.03 10.82
CA VAL A 335 10.81 -1.41 10.58
C VAL A 335 9.71 -2.27 9.97
N MET A 336 8.50 -2.21 10.52
CA MET A 336 7.36 -2.98 9.99
C MET A 336 7.03 -2.58 8.55
N ASN A 337 7.02 -1.29 8.24
CA ASN A 337 6.77 -0.81 6.87
C ASN A 337 7.88 -1.27 5.92
N SER A 338 9.16 -1.10 6.29
CA SER A 338 10.27 -1.52 5.43
C SER A 338 10.21 -3.02 5.12
N ILE A 339 9.99 -3.87 6.13
CA ILE A 339 9.87 -5.32 5.94
C ILE A 339 8.60 -5.65 5.13
N GLY A 340 7.49 -4.95 5.38
CA GLY A 340 6.25 -5.11 4.62
C GLY A 340 6.40 -4.79 3.15
N TYR A 341 7.07 -3.69 2.80
CA TYR A 341 7.34 -3.33 1.41
C TYR A 341 8.37 -4.26 0.74
N LEU A 342 9.38 -4.75 1.47
CA LEU A 342 10.30 -5.77 0.95
C LEU A 342 9.54 -7.06 0.63
N GLY A 343 8.70 -7.54 1.55
CA GLY A 343 7.86 -8.72 1.35
C GLY A 343 6.86 -8.53 0.20
N GLY A 344 6.19 -7.38 0.16
CA GLY A 344 5.28 -7.01 -0.93
C GLY A 344 6.00 -6.93 -2.28
N GLY A 345 7.24 -6.44 -2.33
CA GLY A 345 8.04 -6.34 -3.55
C GLY A 345 8.47 -7.71 -4.12
N ILE A 346 8.54 -8.75 -3.30
CA ILE A 346 8.80 -10.11 -3.79
C ILE A 346 7.56 -10.67 -4.52
N ALA A 347 6.37 -10.28 -4.11
CA ALA A 347 5.11 -10.85 -4.57
C ALA A 347 4.91 -10.81 -6.10
N PRO A 348 5.12 -9.68 -6.81
CA PRO A 348 4.95 -9.61 -8.26
C PRO A 348 5.83 -10.61 -9.02
N VAL A 349 7.09 -10.80 -8.58
CA VAL A 349 8.04 -11.71 -9.21
C VAL A 349 7.70 -13.17 -8.88
N ALA A 350 7.37 -13.45 -7.61
CA ALA A 350 7.02 -14.80 -7.17
C ALA A 350 5.79 -15.34 -7.90
N ILE A 351 4.75 -14.51 -8.06
CA ILE A 351 3.54 -14.89 -8.81
C ILE A 351 3.83 -15.08 -10.29
N ALA A 352 4.64 -14.22 -10.91
CA ALA A 352 5.02 -14.39 -12.31
C ALA A 352 5.75 -15.72 -12.55
N ALA A 353 6.69 -16.05 -11.67
CA ALA A 353 7.42 -17.33 -11.74
C ALA A 353 6.50 -18.55 -11.52
N ALA A 354 5.60 -18.49 -10.55
CA ALA A 354 4.62 -19.54 -10.30
C ALA A 354 3.63 -19.67 -11.46
N ALA A 355 3.17 -18.55 -12.03
CA ALA A 355 2.23 -18.53 -13.14
C ALA A 355 2.81 -19.15 -14.42
N GLY A 356 4.11 -18.99 -14.66
CA GLY A 356 4.80 -19.66 -15.77
C GLY A 356 4.78 -21.18 -15.69
N ARG A 357 4.63 -21.76 -14.49
CA ARG A 357 4.60 -23.20 -14.27
C ARG A 357 3.19 -23.76 -14.04
N TYR A 358 2.36 -23.04 -13.30
CA TYR A 358 1.05 -23.54 -12.82
C TYR A 358 -0.13 -22.76 -13.39
N GLY A 359 0.13 -21.69 -14.16
CA GLY A 359 -0.89 -20.75 -14.64
C GLY A 359 -1.27 -19.70 -13.59
N MET A 360 -1.74 -18.53 -14.07
CA MET A 360 -2.06 -17.39 -13.22
C MET A 360 -3.22 -17.66 -12.25
N SER A 361 -4.26 -18.39 -12.70
CA SER A 361 -5.42 -18.78 -11.88
C SER A 361 -5.01 -19.59 -10.65
N ALA A 362 -4.24 -20.65 -10.84
CA ALA A 362 -3.76 -21.51 -9.76
C ALA A 362 -2.83 -20.72 -8.81
N SER A 363 -1.95 -19.88 -9.37
CA SER A 363 -1.01 -19.08 -8.59
C SER A 363 -1.72 -18.05 -7.71
N ILE A 364 -2.76 -17.36 -8.22
CA ILE A 364 -3.57 -16.45 -7.40
C ILE A 364 -4.33 -17.24 -6.32
N SER A 365 -4.97 -18.36 -6.66
CA SER A 365 -5.70 -19.18 -5.67
C SER A 365 -4.79 -19.73 -4.58
N ALA A 366 -3.56 -20.17 -4.92
CA ALA A 366 -2.59 -20.70 -3.96
C ALA A 366 -2.17 -19.67 -2.89
N ASN A 367 -2.28 -18.37 -3.17
CA ASN A 367 -2.01 -17.33 -2.17
C ASN A 367 -3.00 -17.33 -0.99
N SER A 368 -4.15 -17.99 -1.12
CA SER A 368 -5.02 -18.28 0.01
C SER A 368 -4.30 -19.08 1.10
N LEU A 369 -3.37 -19.96 0.74
CA LEU A 369 -2.55 -20.73 1.69
C LEU A 369 -1.54 -19.85 2.43
N VAL A 370 -0.92 -18.89 1.73
CA VAL A 370 -0.05 -17.88 2.37
C VAL A 370 -0.86 -17.07 3.38
N TYR A 371 -2.05 -16.60 2.97
CA TYR A 371 -2.91 -15.80 3.84
C TYR A 371 -3.43 -16.61 5.04
N LEU A 372 -3.73 -17.88 4.84
CA LEU A 372 -4.07 -18.83 5.92
C LEU A 372 -2.90 -19.00 6.91
N GLY A 373 -1.68 -19.19 6.41
CA GLY A 373 -0.48 -19.26 7.25
C GLY A 373 -0.28 -18.00 8.11
N VAL A 374 -0.50 -16.83 7.51
CA VAL A 374 -0.47 -15.54 8.18
C VAL A 374 -1.56 -15.44 9.27
N ALA A 375 -2.77 -15.92 8.97
CA ALA A 375 -3.89 -15.96 9.92
C ALA A 375 -3.59 -16.88 11.10
N VAL A 376 -3.06 -18.07 10.85
CA VAL A 376 -2.64 -19.02 11.89
C VAL A 376 -1.54 -18.44 12.76
N LEU A 377 -0.53 -17.80 12.15
CA LEU A 377 0.56 -17.12 12.87
C LEU A 377 0.00 -16.03 13.82
N MET A 378 -0.95 -15.22 13.34
CA MET A 378 -1.61 -14.21 14.18
C MET A 378 -2.34 -14.84 15.38
N VAL A 379 -3.10 -15.91 15.18
CA VAL A 379 -3.83 -16.60 16.27
C VAL A 379 -2.86 -17.20 17.28
N LEU A 380 -1.85 -17.93 16.81
CA LEU A 380 -0.86 -18.56 17.68
C LEU A 380 -0.07 -17.53 18.47
N GLY A 381 0.38 -16.46 17.82
CA GLY A 381 1.07 -15.35 18.48
C GLY A 381 0.20 -14.67 19.54
N THR A 382 -1.06 -14.37 19.18
CA THR A 382 -2.00 -13.74 20.13
C THR A 382 -2.27 -14.63 21.35
N ARG A 383 -2.52 -15.94 21.13
CA ARG A 383 -2.74 -16.88 22.23
C ARG A 383 -1.53 -17.02 23.13
N ARG A 384 -0.33 -17.10 22.58
CA ARG A 384 0.90 -17.33 23.33
C ARG A 384 1.35 -16.09 24.10
N TYR A 385 1.26 -14.89 23.51
CA TYR A 385 1.90 -13.68 24.03
C TYR A 385 0.89 -12.66 24.61
N MET A 386 -0.40 -12.76 24.24
CA MET A 386 -1.45 -11.84 24.68
C MET A 386 -2.59 -12.55 25.45
N GLY A 387 -2.46 -13.87 25.70
CA GLY A 387 -3.50 -14.67 26.34
C GLY A 387 -3.83 -14.20 27.77
N GLY A 388 -5.10 -13.88 28.00
CA GLY A 388 -5.65 -13.51 29.31
C GLY A 388 -6.92 -12.65 29.15
N LYS A 389 -7.92 -12.88 30.01
CA LYS A 389 -9.04 -11.95 30.14
C LYS A 389 -8.54 -10.66 30.80
N ILE A 390 -9.02 -9.50 30.36
CA ILE A 390 -8.86 -8.26 31.12
C ILE A 390 -9.75 -8.44 32.36
N VAL A 391 -9.14 -8.54 33.54
CA VAL A 391 -9.87 -8.32 34.81
C VAL A 391 -10.05 -6.82 34.90
N VAL A 392 -11.24 -6.33 34.54
CA VAL A 392 -11.62 -4.95 34.79
C VAL A 392 -11.74 -4.82 36.31
N PRO A 393 -11.04 -3.88 36.96
CA PRO A 393 -11.19 -3.64 38.37
C PRO A 393 -12.59 -3.14 38.71
#